data_5c5de220a30f9625a33c53827c298de7
#
_entry.id   5c5de220a30f9625a33c53827c298de7
#
_cell.length_a   1.000
_cell.length_b   1.000
_cell.length_c   1.000
_cell.angle_alpha   90.00
_cell.angle_beta   90.00
_cell.angle_gamma   90.00
#
_symmetry.space_group_name_H-M   'P 1'
#
loop_
_entity.id
_entity.type
_entity.pdbx_description
1 polymer ?
#
loop_
_entity_poly.entity_id
_entity_poly.type
_entity_poly.pdbx_seq_one_letter_code
_entity_poly.pdbx_strand_id
1 'polypeptide(L)'
;MADLISVIIPVYNVAADLPRCLDSILAQTYPHIEIIAVDDGSTDGSGAILDDYCKKYANVRGVHKENGGVTSARLRGVQEASGDWIGFVDGDDEIEPDMYVRLIANAKKYRADISHCGYQMVFADGRVNYFYNTGVVEQHDKIQAVRELLSGERIEPGLCNKLFRKELFRGWEMDESIRINEDLLMNYYLFKAADRTVFDDWCPYHYIVRSTSASRAKLNPHKIYDPIRVKEIIRRSAPGDLQTDAQRAYINTCINAYHGLLVAGAAYREDLRKVRSLLKQETGFFSLLGKKRSMMADLIVYAPLIYRPVYGFYCRFLQENPYS
;
A
#
# COMPACT_ATOMS: atom_id res chain seq x y z
N MET A 1 -18.86 19.24 -17.81
CA MET A 1 -19.22 19.17 -16.37
C MET A 1 -17.92 19.06 -15.59
N ALA A 2 -17.86 19.49 -14.34
CA ALA A 2 -16.69 19.23 -13.49
C ALA A 2 -16.68 17.76 -13.09
N ASP A 3 -15.50 17.14 -13.02
CA ASP A 3 -15.37 15.72 -12.66
C ASP A 3 -15.75 15.50 -11.20
N LEU A 4 -16.48 14.46 -10.90
CA LEU A 4 -16.80 14.05 -9.53
C LEU A 4 -15.71 13.10 -8.98
N ILE A 5 -15.26 13.35 -7.77
CA ILE A 5 -14.33 12.47 -7.03
C ILE A 5 -15.14 11.72 -5.97
N SER A 6 -15.07 10.37 -6.00
CA SER A 6 -15.56 9.53 -4.93
C SER A 6 -14.40 9.19 -4.00
N VAL A 7 -14.47 9.67 -2.76
CA VAL A 7 -13.48 9.36 -1.72
C VAL A 7 -14.00 8.19 -0.90
N ILE A 8 -13.29 7.07 -0.93
CA ILE A 8 -13.65 5.83 -0.26
C ILE A 8 -12.88 5.68 1.04
N ILE A 9 -13.61 5.44 2.14
CA ILE A 9 -13.05 5.28 3.48
C ILE A 9 -13.42 3.89 4.01
N PRO A 10 -12.47 2.95 4.10
CA PRO A 10 -12.69 1.72 4.85
C PRO A 10 -12.73 2.03 6.36
N VAL A 11 -13.78 1.61 7.04
CA VAL A 11 -14.00 1.87 8.46
C VAL A 11 -14.07 0.55 9.21
N TYR A 12 -13.18 0.34 10.19
CA TYR A 12 -13.26 -0.81 11.09
C TYR A 12 -12.60 -0.49 12.43
N ASN A 13 -13.40 -0.33 13.47
CA ASN A 13 -12.95 -0.05 14.85
C ASN A 13 -11.99 1.16 14.94
N VAL A 14 -12.43 2.31 14.41
CA VAL A 14 -11.70 3.59 14.36
C VAL A 14 -12.53 4.75 14.94
N ALA A 15 -13.43 4.48 15.87
CA ALA A 15 -14.35 5.48 16.43
C ALA A 15 -13.65 6.74 16.97
N ALA A 16 -12.44 6.59 17.53
CA ALA A 16 -11.68 7.73 18.07
C ALA A 16 -11.11 8.66 16.98
N ASP A 17 -10.84 8.12 15.80
CA ASP A 17 -10.13 8.83 14.71
C ASP A 17 -11.07 9.24 13.56
N LEU A 18 -12.17 8.49 13.36
CA LEU A 18 -13.09 8.66 12.25
C LEU A 18 -13.62 10.10 12.07
N PRO A 19 -13.99 10.83 13.15
CA PRO A 19 -14.41 12.24 13.01
C PRO A 19 -13.32 13.11 12.37
N ARG A 20 -12.06 13.00 12.81
CA ARG A 20 -10.93 13.76 12.25
C ARG A 20 -10.74 13.45 10.77
N CYS A 21 -10.79 12.17 10.39
CA CYS A 21 -10.69 11.72 9.00
C CYS A 21 -11.81 12.35 8.14
N LEU A 22 -13.06 12.18 8.53
CA LEU A 22 -14.23 12.70 7.81
C LEU A 22 -14.19 14.23 7.69
N ASP A 23 -13.85 14.95 8.77
CA ASP A 23 -13.75 16.40 8.78
C ASP A 23 -12.65 16.90 7.83
N SER A 24 -11.50 16.21 7.73
CA SER A 24 -10.41 16.57 6.81
C SER A 24 -10.82 16.45 5.33
N ILE A 25 -11.68 15.47 5.01
CA ILE A 25 -12.19 15.28 3.65
C ILE A 25 -13.31 16.28 3.36
N LEU A 26 -14.16 16.58 4.33
CA LEU A 26 -15.19 17.62 4.19
C LEU A 26 -14.60 19.03 4.03
N ALA A 27 -13.39 19.26 4.55
CA ALA A 27 -12.65 20.53 4.42
C ALA A 27 -11.94 20.69 3.08
N GLN A 28 -12.04 19.74 2.15
CA GLN A 28 -11.38 19.84 0.84
C GLN A 28 -11.87 21.03 0.03
N THR A 29 -10.93 21.72 -0.59
CA THR A 29 -11.23 22.90 -1.43
C THR A 29 -11.78 22.55 -2.81
N TYR A 30 -11.67 21.30 -3.24
CA TYR A 30 -12.32 20.81 -4.45
C TYR A 30 -13.81 20.56 -4.19
N PRO A 31 -14.75 21.23 -4.88
CA PRO A 31 -16.17 21.28 -4.50
C PRO A 31 -16.98 20.02 -4.90
N HIS A 32 -16.47 19.19 -5.82
CA HIS A 32 -17.21 18.06 -6.38
C HIS A 32 -16.68 16.73 -5.78
N ILE A 33 -16.98 16.50 -4.48
CA ILE A 33 -16.59 15.28 -3.76
C ILE A 33 -17.84 14.64 -3.18
N GLU A 34 -17.99 13.34 -3.40
CA GLU A 34 -18.80 12.44 -2.57
C GLU A 34 -17.90 11.61 -1.68
N ILE A 35 -18.33 11.33 -0.47
CA ILE A 35 -17.62 10.51 0.51
C ILE A 35 -18.41 9.21 0.70
N ILE A 36 -17.74 8.07 0.52
CA ILE A 36 -18.32 6.74 0.69
C ILE A 36 -17.55 6.02 1.78
N ALA A 37 -18.07 6.02 3.00
CA ALA A 37 -17.49 5.32 4.13
C ALA A 37 -18.12 3.94 4.27
N VAL A 38 -17.30 2.90 4.24
CA VAL A 38 -17.75 1.51 4.33
C VAL A 38 -17.36 0.94 5.68
N ASP A 39 -18.36 0.82 6.55
CA ASP A 39 -18.21 0.18 7.85
C ASP A 39 -18.19 -1.36 7.67
N ASP A 40 -17.03 -1.93 7.88
CA ASP A 40 -16.72 -3.36 7.73
C ASP A 40 -17.03 -4.14 9.03
N GLY A 41 -18.21 -3.89 9.63
CA GLY A 41 -18.68 -4.59 10.81
C GLY A 41 -17.98 -4.12 12.09
N SER A 42 -17.85 -2.82 12.30
CA SER A 42 -17.25 -2.25 13.52
C SER A 42 -18.10 -2.56 14.77
N THR A 43 -17.42 -2.69 15.92
CA THR A 43 -18.01 -2.99 17.23
C THR A 43 -17.75 -1.91 18.29
N ASP A 44 -17.05 -0.82 17.93
CA ASP A 44 -16.56 0.23 18.83
C ASP A 44 -17.35 1.56 18.76
N GLY A 45 -18.44 1.58 18.01
CA GLY A 45 -19.23 2.81 17.80
C GLY A 45 -18.91 3.57 16.51
N SER A 46 -17.95 3.14 15.70
CA SER A 46 -17.64 3.75 14.40
C SER A 46 -18.86 3.86 13.49
N GLY A 47 -19.71 2.82 13.44
CA GLY A 47 -20.93 2.81 12.65
C GLY A 47 -21.93 3.90 13.06
N ALA A 48 -22.13 4.12 14.37
CA ALA A 48 -23.02 5.18 14.86
C ALA A 48 -22.50 6.58 14.52
N ILE A 49 -21.19 6.81 14.63
CA ILE A 49 -20.53 8.06 14.20
C ILE A 49 -20.78 8.28 12.71
N LEU A 50 -20.57 7.26 11.89
CA LEU A 50 -20.82 7.34 10.45
C LEU A 50 -22.26 7.72 10.12
N ASP A 51 -23.25 7.10 10.79
CA ASP A 51 -24.67 7.42 10.63
C ASP A 51 -24.99 8.89 10.94
N ASP A 52 -24.35 9.44 11.95
CA ASP A 52 -24.54 10.85 12.31
C ASP A 52 -23.94 11.80 11.27
N TYR A 53 -22.79 11.46 10.67
CA TYR A 53 -22.23 12.21 9.54
C TYR A 53 -23.12 12.13 8.30
N CYS A 54 -23.69 10.96 7.99
CA CYS A 54 -24.63 10.80 6.88
C CYS A 54 -25.91 11.65 7.03
N LYS A 55 -26.41 11.80 8.26
CA LYS A 55 -27.57 12.67 8.53
C LYS A 55 -27.21 14.16 8.36
N LYS A 56 -25.99 14.54 8.70
CA LYS A 56 -25.55 15.93 8.74
C LYS A 56 -25.09 16.45 7.37
N TYR A 57 -24.46 15.60 6.55
CA TYR A 57 -23.81 15.97 5.30
C TYR A 57 -24.37 15.19 4.11
N ALA A 58 -25.02 15.86 3.17
CA ALA A 58 -25.67 15.24 2.02
C ALA A 58 -24.72 14.55 1.04
N ASN A 59 -23.43 14.88 1.07
CA ASN A 59 -22.37 14.26 0.24
C ASN A 59 -21.63 13.14 0.97
N VAL A 60 -22.06 12.75 2.17
CA VAL A 60 -21.53 11.60 2.93
C VAL A 60 -22.51 10.44 2.85
N ARG A 61 -22.04 9.29 2.41
CA ARG A 61 -22.80 8.04 2.34
C ARG A 61 -22.14 6.95 3.14
N GLY A 62 -22.86 6.35 4.06
CA GLY A 62 -22.45 5.19 4.85
C GLY A 62 -22.93 3.89 4.21
N VAL A 63 -22.09 2.87 4.23
CA VAL A 63 -22.40 1.51 3.80
C VAL A 63 -21.96 0.56 4.91
N HIS A 64 -22.91 -0.15 5.54
CA HIS A 64 -22.61 -1.16 6.56
C HIS A 64 -22.58 -2.55 5.95
N LYS A 65 -21.59 -3.37 6.33
CA LYS A 65 -21.49 -4.77 5.89
C LYS A 65 -20.87 -5.66 6.98
N GLU A 66 -21.03 -6.96 6.84
CA GLU A 66 -20.30 -7.91 7.66
C GLU A 66 -18.80 -7.81 7.38
N ASN A 67 -17.98 -8.04 8.42
CA ASN A 67 -16.52 -7.93 8.31
C ASN A 67 -15.96 -8.89 7.25
N GLY A 68 -15.35 -8.32 6.22
CA GLY A 68 -14.66 -9.02 5.14
C GLY A 68 -13.20 -8.59 4.97
N GLY A 69 -12.77 -7.58 5.73
CA GLY A 69 -11.43 -6.98 5.67
C GLY A 69 -11.34 -5.78 4.73
N VAL A 70 -10.24 -5.06 4.84
CA VAL A 70 -10.03 -3.75 4.18
C VAL A 70 -10.20 -3.80 2.66
N THR A 71 -9.74 -4.87 2.00
CA THR A 71 -9.92 -5.06 0.55
C THR A 71 -11.41 -5.13 0.18
N SER A 72 -12.18 -5.93 0.92
CA SER A 72 -13.63 -6.06 0.71
C SER A 72 -14.35 -4.73 0.93
N ALA A 73 -13.97 -3.96 1.95
CA ALA A 73 -14.54 -2.64 2.21
C ALA A 73 -14.20 -1.65 1.07
N ARG A 74 -12.94 -1.60 0.61
CA ARG A 74 -12.51 -0.74 -0.49
C ARG A 74 -13.22 -1.08 -1.80
N LEU A 75 -13.32 -2.37 -2.16
CA LEU A 75 -14.04 -2.82 -3.37
C LEU A 75 -15.53 -2.51 -3.30
N ARG A 76 -16.16 -2.68 -2.13
CA ARG A 76 -17.54 -2.26 -1.93
C ARG A 76 -17.70 -0.75 -2.14
N GLY A 77 -16.79 0.08 -1.64
CA GLY A 77 -16.80 1.51 -1.88
C GLY A 77 -16.68 1.86 -3.37
N VAL A 78 -15.80 1.17 -4.11
CA VAL A 78 -15.67 1.35 -5.57
C VAL A 78 -16.97 1.02 -6.30
N GLN A 79 -17.68 -0.02 -5.90
CA GLN A 79 -18.99 -0.40 -6.48
C GLN A 79 -20.05 0.68 -6.24
N GLU A 80 -20.05 1.31 -5.07
CA GLU A 80 -20.99 2.36 -4.70
C GLU A 80 -20.63 3.75 -5.26
N ALA A 81 -19.41 3.92 -5.76
CA ALA A 81 -18.91 5.18 -6.26
C ALA A 81 -19.61 5.61 -7.56
N SER A 82 -20.02 6.88 -7.66
CA SER A 82 -20.60 7.48 -8.86
C SER A 82 -19.63 8.41 -9.61
N GLY A 83 -18.53 8.81 -8.95
CA GLY A 83 -17.54 9.73 -9.52
C GLY A 83 -16.75 9.17 -10.69
N ASP A 84 -16.15 10.07 -11.46
CA ASP A 84 -15.22 9.76 -12.56
C ASP A 84 -13.84 9.33 -12.02
N TRP A 85 -13.57 9.75 -10.79
CA TRP A 85 -12.30 9.52 -10.10
C TRP A 85 -12.53 8.90 -8.72
N ILE A 86 -11.60 8.04 -8.32
CA ILE A 86 -11.60 7.35 -7.03
C ILE A 86 -10.37 7.76 -6.23
N GLY A 87 -10.58 8.22 -5.01
CA GLY A 87 -9.55 8.39 -3.98
C GLY A 87 -9.84 7.47 -2.80
N PHE A 88 -8.78 7.12 -2.04
CA PHE A 88 -8.91 6.38 -0.79
C PHE A 88 -8.31 7.20 0.35
N VAL A 89 -8.94 7.12 1.51
CA VAL A 89 -8.40 7.64 2.77
C VAL A 89 -8.69 6.61 3.86
N ASP A 90 -7.67 6.19 4.61
CA ASP A 90 -7.89 5.26 5.72
C ASP A 90 -8.57 6.00 6.90
N GLY A 91 -9.52 5.33 7.56
CA GLY A 91 -10.41 5.96 8.55
C GLY A 91 -9.72 6.49 9.82
N ASP A 92 -8.43 6.28 9.94
CA ASP A 92 -7.57 6.74 11.04
C ASP A 92 -6.55 7.82 10.64
N ASP A 93 -6.54 8.22 9.36
CA ASP A 93 -5.65 9.23 8.79
C ASP A 93 -6.38 10.56 8.52
N GLU A 94 -5.66 11.55 8.02
CA GLU A 94 -6.20 12.85 7.60
C GLU A 94 -5.47 13.41 6.38
N ILE A 95 -6.08 14.38 5.70
CA ILE A 95 -5.53 14.98 4.48
C ILE A 95 -5.59 16.50 4.52
N GLU A 96 -4.62 17.18 3.89
CA GLU A 96 -4.63 18.63 3.74
C GLU A 96 -5.73 19.12 2.80
N PRO A 97 -6.30 20.33 3.02
CA PRO A 97 -7.48 20.81 2.30
C PRO A 97 -7.33 20.93 0.78
N ASP A 98 -6.12 21.04 0.25
CA ASP A 98 -5.84 21.23 -1.17
C ASP A 98 -5.39 19.93 -1.89
N MET A 99 -5.43 18.78 -1.21
CA MET A 99 -4.95 17.52 -1.79
C MET A 99 -5.67 17.17 -3.09
N TYR A 100 -6.98 17.08 -3.07
CA TYR A 100 -7.73 16.63 -4.25
C TYR A 100 -7.81 17.71 -5.36
N VAL A 101 -7.83 18.99 -5.04
CA VAL A 101 -7.80 20.04 -6.07
C VAL A 101 -6.49 20.01 -6.86
N ARG A 102 -5.36 19.73 -6.19
CA ARG A 102 -4.05 19.63 -6.83
C ARG A 102 -3.89 18.31 -7.59
N LEU A 103 -4.33 17.19 -7.04
CA LEU A 103 -4.28 15.89 -7.72
C LEU A 103 -5.10 15.90 -9.02
N ILE A 104 -6.34 16.43 -9.01
CA ILE A 104 -7.17 16.47 -10.23
C ILE A 104 -6.63 17.47 -11.25
N ALA A 105 -6.06 18.61 -10.81
CA ALA A 105 -5.41 19.55 -11.69
C ALA A 105 -4.22 18.93 -12.42
N ASN A 106 -3.39 18.18 -11.70
CA ASN A 106 -2.26 17.44 -12.27
C ASN A 106 -2.72 16.35 -13.24
N ALA A 107 -3.73 15.55 -12.88
CA ALA A 107 -4.29 14.54 -13.76
C ALA A 107 -4.75 15.12 -15.10
N LYS A 108 -5.45 16.27 -15.06
CA LYS A 108 -5.90 16.98 -16.28
C LYS A 108 -4.75 17.59 -17.07
N LYS A 109 -3.84 18.29 -16.40
CA LYS A 109 -2.70 18.98 -17.03
C LYS A 109 -1.81 18.01 -17.80
N TYR A 110 -1.54 16.85 -17.21
CA TYR A 110 -0.63 15.86 -17.76
C TYR A 110 -1.35 14.72 -18.50
N ARG A 111 -2.69 14.76 -18.58
CA ARG A 111 -3.52 13.70 -19.16
C ARG A 111 -3.21 12.34 -18.55
N ALA A 112 -3.06 12.31 -17.24
CA ALA A 112 -2.74 11.11 -16.49
C ALA A 112 -4.02 10.39 -16.02
N ASP A 113 -3.96 9.07 -15.99
CA ASP A 113 -5.02 8.21 -15.48
C ASP A 113 -4.91 8.00 -13.96
N ILE A 114 -3.69 8.20 -13.44
CA ILE A 114 -3.38 8.18 -12.02
C ILE A 114 -2.57 9.43 -11.69
N SER A 115 -3.02 10.21 -10.70
CA SER A 115 -2.27 11.31 -10.11
C SER A 115 -1.98 10.98 -8.65
N HIS A 116 -0.73 11.09 -8.22
CA HIS A 116 -0.36 10.73 -6.86
C HIS A 116 0.66 11.71 -6.27
N CYS A 117 0.72 11.73 -4.93
CA CYS A 117 1.57 12.62 -4.17
C CYS A 117 2.37 11.84 -3.11
N GLY A 118 3.25 12.53 -2.40
CA GLY A 118 3.91 12.01 -1.22
C GLY A 118 2.97 11.92 -0.01
N TYR A 119 3.50 11.47 1.10
CA TYR A 119 2.80 11.44 2.39
C TYR A 119 3.77 11.77 3.52
N GLN A 120 3.23 12.12 4.67
CA GLN A 120 3.99 12.33 5.88
C GLN A 120 3.51 11.40 6.99
N MET A 121 4.45 10.86 7.74
CA MET A 121 4.16 10.09 8.96
C MET A 121 4.14 11.03 10.15
N VAL A 122 3.00 11.07 10.84
CA VAL A 122 2.80 11.91 12.04
C VAL A 122 2.80 11.01 13.26
N PHE A 123 3.75 11.22 14.16
CA PHE A 123 3.92 10.43 15.37
C PHE A 123 3.22 11.09 16.58
N ALA A 124 2.83 10.27 17.57
CA ALA A 124 2.15 10.73 18.77
C ALA A 124 2.97 11.76 19.60
N ASP A 125 4.29 11.78 19.44
CA ASP A 125 5.20 12.74 20.10
C ASP A 125 5.38 14.06 19.31
N GLY A 126 4.64 14.22 18.21
CA GLY A 126 4.68 15.41 17.36
C GLY A 126 5.77 15.40 16.29
N ARG A 127 6.60 14.36 16.21
CA ARG A 127 7.56 14.23 15.09
C ARG A 127 6.81 13.98 13.79
N VAL A 128 7.36 14.54 12.70
CA VAL A 128 6.85 14.34 11.34
C VAL A 128 8.01 13.86 10.46
N ASN A 129 7.81 12.75 9.75
CA ASN A 129 8.74 12.25 8.76
C ASN A 129 8.07 12.28 7.38
N TYR A 130 8.70 12.97 6.44
CA TYR A 130 8.22 13.05 5.06
C TYR A 130 8.77 11.91 4.22
N PHE A 131 7.92 11.35 3.38
CA PHE A 131 8.34 10.46 2.30
C PHE A 131 8.68 11.34 1.09
N TYR A 132 9.93 11.77 1.02
CA TYR A 132 10.53 12.79 0.14
C TYR A 132 10.09 14.23 0.47
N ASN A 133 9.23 14.89 -0.31
CA ASN A 133 8.80 16.28 -0.23
C ASN A 133 9.77 17.27 -0.92
N THR A 134 10.19 16.93 -2.13
CA THR A 134 11.14 17.74 -2.92
C THR A 134 10.44 18.77 -3.80
N GLY A 135 9.12 18.68 -3.99
CA GLY A 135 8.34 19.52 -4.88
C GLY A 135 8.53 19.22 -6.38
N VAL A 136 9.22 18.13 -6.71
CA VAL A 136 9.43 17.71 -8.10
C VAL A 136 8.15 17.07 -8.64
N VAL A 137 7.81 17.35 -9.92
CA VAL A 137 6.70 16.69 -10.62
C VAL A 137 7.27 15.78 -11.70
N GLU A 138 6.92 14.51 -11.65
CA GLU A 138 7.40 13.48 -12.58
C GLU A 138 6.22 12.82 -13.31
N GLN A 139 6.41 12.53 -14.59
CA GLN A 139 5.45 11.80 -15.41
C GLN A 139 6.05 10.46 -15.78
N HIS A 140 5.24 9.41 -15.69
CA HIS A 140 5.66 8.06 -16.05
C HIS A 140 4.70 7.49 -17.09
N ASP A 141 5.25 6.81 -18.10
CA ASP A 141 4.48 5.90 -18.92
C ASP A 141 4.14 4.62 -18.14
N LYS A 142 3.32 3.77 -18.72
CA LYS A 142 2.86 2.51 -18.14
C LYS A 142 4.00 1.65 -17.57
N ILE A 143 5.08 1.48 -18.32
CA ILE A 143 6.19 0.58 -17.95
C ILE A 143 7.01 1.21 -16.82
N GLN A 144 7.32 2.49 -16.94
CA GLN A 144 8.04 3.23 -15.91
C GLN A 144 7.26 3.24 -14.60
N ALA A 145 5.96 3.53 -14.64
CA ALA A 145 5.10 3.59 -13.45
C ALA A 145 5.06 2.26 -12.69
N VAL A 146 4.88 1.14 -13.40
CA VAL A 146 4.90 -0.19 -12.76
C VAL A 146 6.29 -0.53 -12.23
N ARG A 147 7.37 -0.16 -12.95
CA ARG A 147 8.75 -0.36 -12.50
C ARG A 147 9.04 0.38 -11.19
N GLU A 148 8.62 1.65 -11.09
CA GLU A 148 8.76 2.45 -9.86
C GLU A 148 7.94 1.87 -8.70
N LEU A 149 6.71 1.41 -8.97
CA LEU A 149 5.90 0.73 -7.97
C LEU A 149 6.57 -0.57 -7.46
N LEU A 150 7.21 -1.34 -8.34
CA LEU A 150 7.89 -2.58 -7.96
C LEU A 150 9.21 -2.33 -7.23
N SER A 151 9.89 -1.22 -7.51
CA SER A 151 11.10 -0.80 -6.79
C SER A 151 10.79 -0.32 -5.38
N GLY A 152 9.63 0.33 -5.19
CA GLY A 152 9.23 0.97 -3.94
C GLY A 152 10.07 2.21 -3.59
N GLU A 153 10.77 2.78 -4.58
CA GLU A 153 11.62 3.95 -4.34
C GLU A 153 10.84 5.25 -4.35
N ARG A 154 10.00 5.47 -5.37
CA ARG A 154 9.24 6.71 -5.54
C ARG A 154 7.74 6.54 -5.42
N ILE A 155 7.22 5.41 -5.86
CA ILE A 155 5.80 5.10 -5.77
C ILE A 155 5.58 4.19 -4.58
N GLU A 156 4.98 4.75 -3.55
CA GLU A 156 4.60 4.03 -2.34
C GLU A 156 3.44 3.06 -2.66
N PRO A 157 3.46 1.81 -2.15
CA PRO A 157 2.45 0.81 -2.47
C PRO A 157 1.04 1.08 -1.91
N GLY A 158 0.87 2.01 -0.95
CA GLY A 158 -0.44 2.38 -0.41
C GLY A 158 -1.36 3.02 -1.45
N LEU A 159 -2.67 2.98 -1.22
CA LEU A 159 -3.69 3.53 -2.11
C LEU A 159 -4.02 5.00 -1.80
N CYS A 160 -3.76 5.43 -0.57
CA CYS A 160 -4.40 6.60 0.02
C CYS A 160 -3.88 7.97 -0.46
N ASN A 161 -2.69 8.03 -1.01
CA ASN A 161 -2.10 9.26 -1.56
C ASN A 161 -2.30 9.39 -3.08
N LYS A 162 -3.35 8.79 -3.63
CA LYS A 162 -3.55 8.65 -5.07
C LYS A 162 -4.98 8.97 -5.48
N LEU A 163 -5.13 9.46 -6.70
CA LEU A 163 -6.37 9.68 -7.40
C LEU A 163 -6.36 8.86 -8.69
N PHE A 164 -7.34 7.99 -8.87
CA PHE A 164 -7.43 7.01 -9.95
C PHE A 164 -8.63 7.29 -10.83
N ARG A 165 -8.52 7.17 -12.17
CA ARG A 165 -9.71 7.06 -13.02
C ARG A 165 -10.52 5.83 -12.64
N LYS A 166 -11.83 5.99 -12.47
CA LYS A 166 -12.74 4.90 -12.08
C LYS A 166 -12.68 3.71 -13.04
N GLU A 167 -12.48 3.96 -14.33
CA GLU A 167 -12.41 2.92 -15.36
C GLU A 167 -11.26 1.92 -15.16
N LEU A 168 -10.18 2.31 -14.43
CA LEU A 168 -9.06 1.43 -14.11
C LEU A 168 -9.44 0.27 -13.18
N PHE A 169 -10.60 0.35 -12.51
CA PHE A 169 -11.10 -0.69 -11.61
C PHE A 169 -11.87 -1.81 -12.33
N ARG A 170 -11.78 -1.88 -13.66
CA ARG A 170 -12.45 -2.90 -14.46
C ARG A 170 -11.49 -3.98 -14.94
N GLY A 171 -12.01 -5.21 -15.13
CA GLY A 171 -11.29 -6.27 -15.82
C GLY A 171 -10.26 -7.04 -15.00
N TRP A 172 -10.25 -6.88 -13.66
CA TRP A 172 -9.45 -7.67 -12.73
C TRP A 172 -10.21 -7.92 -11.43
N GLU A 173 -9.78 -8.93 -10.69
CA GLU A 173 -10.36 -9.34 -9.42
C GLU A 173 -9.28 -9.42 -8.35
N MET A 174 -9.63 -9.08 -7.12
CA MET A 174 -8.74 -9.21 -5.97
C MET A 174 -8.94 -10.55 -5.28
N ASP A 175 -7.85 -11.12 -4.82
CA ASP A 175 -7.87 -12.23 -3.90
C ASP A 175 -8.07 -11.70 -2.47
N GLU A 176 -9.31 -11.68 -2.01
CA GLU A 176 -9.69 -11.17 -0.69
C GLU A 176 -9.12 -11.98 0.49
N SER A 177 -8.46 -13.13 0.24
CA SER A 177 -7.74 -13.87 1.27
C SER A 177 -6.38 -13.25 1.62
N ILE A 178 -5.84 -12.37 0.79
CA ILE A 178 -4.61 -11.62 1.03
C ILE A 178 -4.91 -10.49 2.01
N ARG A 179 -4.18 -10.45 3.12
CA ARG A 179 -4.35 -9.50 4.23
C ARG A 179 -3.17 -8.52 4.36
N ILE A 180 -2.05 -8.80 3.71
CA ILE A 180 -0.83 -7.99 3.75
C ILE A 180 -0.33 -7.79 2.32
N ASN A 181 0.00 -6.56 1.96
CA ASN A 181 0.34 -6.12 0.60
C ASN A 181 -0.81 -6.26 -0.42
N GLU A 182 -2.05 -6.30 0.04
CA GLU A 182 -3.25 -6.22 -0.80
C GLU A 182 -3.32 -4.89 -1.57
N ASP A 183 -2.88 -3.80 -0.94
CA ASP A 183 -2.72 -2.47 -1.51
C ASP A 183 -1.73 -2.44 -2.68
N LEU A 184 -0.56 -3.06 -2.52
CA LEU A 184 0.40 -3.22 -3.60
C LEU A 184 -0.17 -4.01 -4.78
N LEU A 185 -0.93 -5.09 -4.52
CA LEU A 185 -1.54 -5.87 -5.59
C LEU A 185 -2.61 -5.07 -6.33
N MET A 186 -3.44 -4.32 -5.61
CA MET A 186 -4.44 -3.43 -6.20
C MET A 186 -3.76 -2.33 -7.02
N ASN A 187 -2.75 -1.66 -6.47
CA ASN A 187 -1.97 -0.68 -7.22
C ASN A 187 -1.33 -1.28 -8.48
N TYR A 188 -0.78 -2.48 -8.40
CA TYR A 188 -0.21 -3.14 -9.57
C TYR A 188 -1.23 -3.30 -10.71
N TYR A 189 -2.46 -3.72 -10.40
CA TYR A 189 -3.51 -3.83 -11.41
C TYR A 189 -3.90 -2.46 -11.98
N LEU A 190 -4.04 -1.44 -11.14
CA LEU A 190 -4.39 -0.08 -11.53
C LEU A 190 -3.29 0.56 -12.40
N PHE A 191 -2.04 0.49 -11.97
CA PHE A 191 -0.90 1.03 -12.72
C PHE A 191 -0.65 0.28 -14.03
N LYS A 192 -0.87 -1.05 -14.05
CA LYS A 192 -0.81 -1.86 -15.27
C LYS A 192 -1.93 -1.51 -16.26
N ALA A 193 -3.08 -1.04 -15.79
CA ALA A 193 -4.19 -0.61 -16.64
C ALA A 193 -4.02 0.84 -17.14
N ALA A 194 -3.36 1.70 -16.39
CA ALA A 194 -3.12 3.10 -16.73
C ALA A 194 -2.14 3.25 -17.90
N ASP A 195 -2.36 4.23 -18.76
CA ASP A 195 -1.42 4.58 -19.83
C ASP A 195 -0.39 5.62 -19.36
N ARG A 196 -0.78 6.50 -18.45
CA ARG A 196 0.07 7.57 -17.93
C ARG A 196 -0.23 7.87 -16.47
N THR A 197 0.85 8.11 -15.70
CA THR A 197 0.76 8.55 -14.31
C THR A 197 1.54 9.84 -14.08
N VAL A 198 1.17 10.60 -13.05
CA VAL A 198 1.90 11.79 -12.62
C VAL A 198 2.10 11.75 -11.11
N PHE A 199 3.35 11.89 -10.69
CA PHE A 199 3.77 12.05 -9.30
C PHE A 199 4.11 13.50 -9.02
N ASP A 200 3.52 14.07 -7.97
CA ASP A 200 3.83 15.40 -7.45
C ASP A 200 4.38 15.23 -6.04
N ASP A 201 5.69 15.41 -5.87
CA ASP A 201 6.40 15.13 -4.62
C ASP A 201 6.16 16.24 -3.57
N TRP A 202 4.98 16.25 -3.06
CA TRP A 202 4.42 17.05 -1.99
C TRP A 202 3.57 16.14 -1.08
N CYS A 203 3.55 16.36 0.23
CA CYS A 203 3.09 15.39 1.22
C CYS A 203 1.82 15.84 1.97
N PRO A 204 0.64 15.92 1.32
CA PRO A 204 -0.61 16.36 1.93
C PRO A 204 -1.36 15.24 2.67
N TYR A 205 -0.95 14.01 2.52
CA TYR A 205 -1.53 12.86 3.21
C TYR A 205 -0.79 12.64 4.53
N HIS A 206 -1.51 12.64 5.64
CA HIS A 206 -0.98 12.45 6.99
C HIS A 206 -1.28 11.04 7.46
N TYR A 207 -0.28 10.16 7.37
CA TYR A 207 -0.33 8.83 7.96
C TYR A 207 -0.09 8.92 9.46
N ILE A 208 -1.13 8.66 10.26
CA ILE A 208 -1.07 8.78 11.72
C ILE A 208 -0.49 7.50 12.33
N VAL A 209 0.72 7.58 12.85
CA VAL A 209 1.43 6.42 13.42
C VAL A 209 0.91 6.09 14.81
N ARG A 210 0.20 4.95 14.93
CA ARG A 210 -0.34 4.45 16.20
C ARG A 210 0.43 3.23 16.70
N SER A 211 0.45 3.04 18.01
CA SER A 211 1.07 1.84 18.63
C SER A 211 0.35 0.54 18.25
N THR A 212 -0.93 0.64 17.89
CA THR A 212 -1.82 -0.48 17.54
C THR A 212 -1.90 -0.77 16.04
N SER A 213 -1.14 -0.05 15.20
CA SER A 213 -1.15 -0.26 13.73
C SER A 213 -0.89 -1.72 13.35
N ALA A 214 -1.64 -2.24 12.38
CA ALA A 214 -1.53 -3.62 11.89
C ALA A 214 -0.10 -3.96 11.40
N SER A 215 0.63 -2.96 10.87
CA SER A 215 2.03 -3.09 10.47
C SER A 215 2.95 -3.49 11.61
N ARG A 216 2.65 -3.11 12.86
CA ARG A 216 3.42 -3.43 14.08
C ARG A 216 3.02 -4.73 14.78
N ALA A 217 1.96 -5.41 14.34
CA ALA A 217 1.52 -6.67 14.93
C ALA A 217 2.62 -7.75 14.82
N LYS A 218 2.60 -8.73 15.73
CA LYS A 218 3.55 -9.86 15.74
C LYS A 218 3.55 -10.59 14.39
N LEU A 219 4.70 -11.23 14.06
CA LEU A 219 4.83 -12.05 12.87
C LEU A 219 3.78 -13.18 12.90
N ASN A 220 3.09 -13.35 11.79
CA ASN A 220 2.06 -14.37 11.58
C ASN A 220 2.13 -14.89 10.14
N PRO A 221 1.39 -15.95 9.76
CA PRO A 221 1.44 -16.51 8.40
C PRO A 221 1.17 -15.48 7.30
N HIS A 222 0.21 -14.56 7.46
CA HIS A 222 -0.06 -13.52 6.48
C HIS A 222 1.14 -12.60 6.27
N LYS A 223 1.80 -12.14 7.34
CA LYS A 223 3.00 -11.30 7.24
C LYS A 223 4.19 -12.00 6.57
N ILE A 224 4.22 -13.33 6.59
CA ILE A 224 5.29 -14.12 5.96
C ILE A 224 4.95 -14.39 4.48
N TYR A 225 3.74 -14.88 4.22
CA TYR A 225 3.43 -15.51 2.94
C TYR A 225 2.66 -14.60 1.99
N ASP A 226 1.83 -13.67 2.48
CA ASP A 226 1.07 -12.78 1.59
C ASP A 226 1.98 -11.90 0.73
N PRO A 227 3.06 -11.26 1.26
CA PRO A 227 4.00 -10.52 0.41
C PRO A 227 4.64 -11.38 -0.68
N ILE A 228 4.99 -12.63 -0.37
CA ILE A 228 5.54 -13.58 -1.35
C ILE A 228 4.49 -13.92 -2.40
N ARG A 229 3.26 -14.23 -1.98
CA ARG A 229 2.13 -14.54 -2.86
C ARG A 229 1.79 -13.38 -3.81
N VAL A 230 1.73 -12.17 -3.27
CA VAL A 230 1.50 -10.95 -4.07
C VAL A 230 2.58 -10.80 -5.15
N LYS A 231 3.86 -10.90 -4.78
CA LYS A 231 4.95 -10.80 -5.77
C LYS A 231 4.95 -11.96 -6.77
N GLU A 232 4.49 -13.14 -6.37
CA GLU A 232 4.30 -14.27 -7.29
C GLU A 232 3.18 -14.02 -8.31
N ILE A 233 2.04 -13.46 -7.87
CA ILE A 233 0.95 -13.05 -8.77
C ILE A 233 1.45 -12.00 -9.77
N ILE A 234 2.15 -10.99 -9.28
CA ILE A 234 2.73 -9.93 -10.12
C ILE A 234 3.70 -10.53 -11.13
N ARG A 235 4.64 -11.37 -10.70
CA ARG A 235 5.64 -12.02 -11.57
C ARG A 235 5.00 -12.83 -12.68
N ARG A 236 3.94 -13.58 -12.38
CA ARG A 236 3.23 -14.41 -13.40
C ARG A 236 2.45 -13.57 -14.40
N SER A 237 1.99 -12.41 -14.03
CA SER A 237 1.15 -11.54 -14.86
C SER A 237 1.86 -10.33 -15.45
N ALA A 238 3.14 -10.12 -15.12
CA ALA A 238 3.92 -9.00 -15.62
C ALA A 238 4.15 -9.10 -17.14
N PRO A 239 4.03 -8.00 -17.90
CA PRO A 239 4.44 -7.96 -19.30
C PRO A 239 5.94 -8.24 -19.47
N GLY A 240 6.36 -8.64 -20.69
CA GLY A 240 7.76 -8.99 -20.98
C GLY A 240 8.78 -7.95 -20.53
N ASP A 241 8.50 -6.67 -20.75
CA ASP A 241 9.38 -5.54 -20.36
C ASP A 241 9.54 -5.37 -18.84
N LEU A 242 8.68 -5.98 -18.04
CA LEU A 242 8.67 -5.92 -16.57
C LEU A 242 9.03 -7.27 -15.91
N GLN A 243 9.24 -8.33 -16.69
CA GLN A 243 9.52 -9.67 -16.15
C GLN A 243 10.76 -9.68 -15.26
N THR A 244 11.83 -9.01 -15.67
CA THR A 244 13.08 -8.91 -14.90
C THR A 244 12.87 -8.15 -13.58
N ASP A 245 12.10 -7.06 -13.60
CA ASP A 245 11.81 -6.27 -12.41
C ASP A 245 10.90 -7.03 -11.43
N ALA A 246 9.88 -7.70 -11.94
CA ALA A 246 8.98 -8.54 -11.14
C ALA A 246 9.70 -9.75 -10.55
N GLN A 247 10.59 -10.41 -11.30
CA GLN A 247 11.42 -11.52 -10.84
C GLN A 247 12.37 -11.07 -9.72
N ARG A 248 13.02 -9.92 -9.90
CA ARG A 248 13.89 -9.31 -8.88
C ARG A 248 13.12 -8.99 -7.61
N ALA A 249 11.94 -8.39 -7.72
CA ALA A 249 11.08 -8.04 -6.60
C ALA A 249 10.64 -9.30 -5.82
N TYR A 250 10.28 -10.38 -6.51
CA TYR A 250 9.92 -11.66 -5.90
C TYR A 250 11.06 -12.25 -5.07
N ILE A 251 12.27 -12.34 -5.66
CA ILE A 251 13.44 -12.90 -4.96
C ILE A 251 13.80 -12.05 -3.74
N ASN A 252 13.80 -10.71 -3.88
CA ASN A 252 14.05 -9.79 -2.78
C ASN A 252 13.04 -9.98 -1.63
N THR A 253 11.77 -10.20 -1.95
CA THR A 253 10.72 -10.46 -0.95
C THR A 253 10.97 -11.78 -0.22
N CYS A 254 11.37 -12.84 -0.91
CA CYS A 254 11.75 -14.11 -0.28
C CYS A 254 12.97 -13.94 0.66
N ILE A 255 13.99 -13.16 0.25
CA ILE A 255 15.16 -12.86 1.10
C ILE A 255 14.71 -12.10 2.36
N ASN A 256 13.88 -11.07 2.21
CA ASN A 256 13.40 -10.28 3.34
C ASN A 256 12.54 -11.13 4.30
N ALA A 257 11.65 -11.98 3.77
CA ALA A 257 10.89 -12.93 4.58
C ALA A 257 11.80 -13.89 5.35
N TYR A 258 12.86 -14.42 4.72
CA TYR A 258 13.85 -15.26 5.38
C TYR A 258 14.55 -14.52 6.53
N HIS A 259 14.92 -13.26 6.34
CA HIS A 259 15.53 -12.42 7.38
C HIS A 259 14.57 -12.16 8.54
N GLY A 260 13.32 -11.80 8.27
CA GLY A 260 12.31 -11.64 9.32
C GLY A 260 12.11 -12.90 10.17
N LEU A 261 12.09 -14.06 9.51
CA LEU A 261 11.99 -15.36 10.18
C LEU A 261 13.22 -15.70 11.01
N LEU A 262 14.43 -15.31 10.58
CA LEU A 262 15.64 -15.48 11.39
C LEU A 262 15.60 -14.66 12.68
N VAL A 263 15.14 -13.40 12.58
CA VAL A 263 14.99 -12.52 13.74
C VAL A 263 13.90 -13.01 14.69
N ALA A 264 12.79 -13.53 14.15
CA ALA A 264 11.69 -14.08 14.95
C ALA A 264 12.05 -15.36 15.72
N GLY A 265 13.12 -16.07 15.32
CA GLY A 265 13.76 -17.11 16.12
C GLY A 265 13.29 -18.53 15.84
N ALA A 266 13.55 -19.42 16.82
CA ALA A 266 13.49 -20.88 16.64
C ALA A 266 12.08 -21.45 16.36
N ALA A 267 11.02 -20.73 16.72
CA ALA A 267 9.64 -21.16 16.47
C ALA A 267 9.32 -21.29 14.97
N TYR A 268 10.04 -20.56 14.10
CA TYR A 268 9.78 -20.46 12.65
C TYR A 268 10.72 -21.33 11.80
N ARG A 269 11.27 -22.43 12.36
CA ARG A 269 12.20 -23.30 11.63
C ARG A 269 11.63 -23.94 10.37
N GLU A 270 10.35 -24.27 10.39
CA GLU A 270 9.65 -24.85 9.22
C GLU A 270 9.46 -23.79 8.13
N ASP A 271 9.03 -22.59 8.50
CA ASP A 271 8.85 -21.49 7.57
C ASP A 271 10.18 -21.07 6.92
N LEU A 272 11.28 -21.06 7.69
CA LEU A 272 12.64 -20.87 7.16
C LEU A 272 13.00 -21.90 6.08
N ARG A 273 12.62 -23.18 6.29
CA ARG A 273 12.86 -24.24 5.28
C ARG A 273 12.01 -24.01 4.03
N LYS A 274 10.73 -23.63 4.20
CA LYS A 274 9.81 -23.34 3.10
C LYS A 274 10.31 -22.15 2.26
N VAL A 275 10.62 -21.03 2.89
CA VAL A 275 11.11 -19.83 2.17
C VAL A 275 12.47 -20.11 1.50
N ARG A 276 13.37 -20.84 2.16
CA ARG A 276 14.64 -21.28 1.53
C ARG A 276 14.38 -22.17 0.30
N SER A 277 13.39 -23.05 0.34
CA SER A 277 13.03 -23.89 -0.80
C SER A 277 12.53 -23.06 -1.98
N LEU A 278 11.75 -22.00 -1.73
CA LEU A 278 11.37 -21.04 -2.78
C LEU A 278 12.60 -20.38 -3.40
N LEU A 279 13.52 -19.85 -2.58
CA LEU A 279 14.76 -19.25 -3.08
C LEU A 279 15.63 -20.23 -3.89
N LYS A 280 15.65 -21.50 -3.49
CA LYS A 280 16.40 -22.53 -4.23
C LYS A 280 15.88 -22.76 -5.64
N GLN A 281 14.60 -22.56 -5.89
CA GLN A 281 14.00 -22.66 -7.22
C GLN A 281 14.41 -21.47 -8.13
N GLU A 282 14.87 -20.37 -7.55
CA GLU A 282 15.19 -19.12 -8.23
C GLU A 282 16.70 -18.87 -8.43
N THR A 283 17.54 -19.87 -8.17
CA THR A 283 19.02 -19.72 -8.21
C THR A 283 19.56 -19.23 -9.56
N GLY A 284 18.91 -19.60 -10.67
CA GLY A 284 19.27 -19.13 -12.03
C GLY A 284 19.07 -17.63 -12.25
N PHE A 285 18.34 -16.96 -11.36
CA PHE A 285 18.01 -15.54 -11.48
C PHE A 285 18.74 -14.64 -10.46
N PHE A 286 19.62 -15.18 -9.63
CA PHE A 286 20.32 -14.39 -8.62
C PHE A 286 21.23 -13.31 -9.23
N SER A 287 21.67 -13.48 -10.47
CA SER A 287 22.40 -12.46 -11.22
C SER A 287 21.61 -11.16 -11.46
N LEU A 288 20.26 -11.21 -11.36
CA LEU A 288 19.39 -10.03 -11.43
C LEU A 288 19.47 -9.14 -10.18
N LEU A 289 20.00 -9.68 -9.08
CA LEU A 289 20.23 -8.94 -7.84
C LEU A 289 21.58 -8.20 -7.92
N GLY A 290 21.72 -7.10 -7.18
CA GLY A 290 23.05 -6.52 -7.00
C GLY A 290 23.98 -7.48 -6.25
N LYS A 291 25.31 -7.34 -6.43
CA LYS A 291 26.35 -8.27 -5.90
C LYS A 291 26.13 -8.68 -4.45
N LYS A 292 25.82 -7.74 -3.56
CA LYS A 292 25.58 -8.01 -2.12
C LYS A 292 24.38 -8.93 -1.92
N ARG A 293 23.26 -8.66 -2.58
CA ARG A 293 22.03 -9.45 -2.45
C ARG A 293 22.13 -10.82 -3.12
N SER A 294 22.80 -10.91 -4.25
CA SER A 294 23.11 -12.19 -4.91
C SER A 294 23.91 -13.11 -3.98
N MET A 295 25.01 -12.60 -3.39
CA MET A 295 25.80 -13.35 -2.42
C MET A 295 25.00 -13.79 -1.19
N MET A 296 24.12 -12.92 -0.67
CA MET A 296 23.21 -13.28 0.42
C MET A 296 22.28 -14.45 0.04
N ALA A 297 21.67 -14.39 -1.14
CA ALA A 297 20.79 -15.44 -1.65
C ALA A 297 21.54 -16.77 -1.79
N ASP A 298 22.75 -16.76 -2.34
CA ASP A 298 23.61 -17.96 -2.45
C ASP A 298 23.93 -18.54 -1.07
N LEU A 299 24.32 -17.72 -0.11
CA LEU A 299 24.62 -18.18 1.26
C LEU A 299 23.37 -18.72 1.96
N ILE A 300 22.20 -18.12 1.77
CA ILE A 300 20.94 -18.65 2.31
C ILE A 300 20.67 -20.04 1.74
N VAL A 301 20.85 -20.22 0.44
CA VAL A 301 20.53 -21.48 -0.25
C VAL A 301 21.60 -22.57 0.02
N TYR A 302 22.88 -22.25 -0.13
CA TYR A 302 23.93 -23.26 -0.14
C TYR A 302 24.67 -23.42 1.19
N ALA A 303 24.72 -22.37 2.01
CA ALA A 303 25.46 -22.38 3.29
C ALA A 303 24.64 -21.79 4.46
N PRO A 304 23.38 -22.23 4.72
CA PRO A 304 22.51 -21.63 5.72
C PRO A 304 23.06 -21.73 7.16
N LEU A 305 23.89 -22.73 7.45
CA LEU A 305 24.52 -22.88 8.76
C LEU A 305 25.59 -21.83 9.02
N ILE A 306 26.23 -21.29 7.96
CA ILE A 306 27.17 -20.19 8.02
C ILE A 306 26.41 -18.86 8.03
N TYR A 307 25.40 -18.73 7.18
CA TYR A 307 24.66 -17.48 7.03
C TYR A 307 23.93 -17.04 8.30
N ARG A 308 23.27 -17.97 8.99
CA ARG A 308 22.48 -17.67 10.19
C ARG A 308 23.25 -16.97 11.30
N PRO A 309 24.42 -17.48 11.77
CA PRO A 309 25.19 -16.79 12.81
C PRO A 309 25.77 -15.44 12.33
N VAL A 310 26.19 -15.35 11.06
CA VAL A 310 26.71 -14.11 10.48
C VAL A 310 25.62 -13.03 10.45
N TYR A 311 24.42 -13.36 10.00
CA TYR A 311 23.28 -12.43 9.98
C TYR A 311 22.82 -12.06 11.40
N GLY A 312 22.80 -13.03 12.33
CA GLY A 312 22.48 -12.77 13.73
C GLY A 312 23.50 -11.84 14.41
N PHE A 313 24.79 -11.98 14.08
CA PHE A 313 25.83 -11.07 14.53
C PHE A 313 25.62 -9.65 13.94
N TYR A 314 25.39 -9.57 12.62
CA TYR A 314 25.08 -8.32 11.93
C TYR A 314 23.90 -7.56 12.60
N CYS A 315 22.78 -8.23 12.88
CA CYS A 315 21.63 -7.62 13.54
C CYS A 315 21.92 -7.14 14.98
N ARG A 316 22.83 -7.79 15.72
CA ARG A 316 23.18 -7.40 17.09
C ARG A 316 24.11 -6.19 17.16
N PHE A 317 25.02 -6.03 16.22
CA PHE A 317 26.08 -5.02 16.26
C PHE A 317 25.78 -3.77 15.44
N LEU A 318 24.97 -3.88 14.39
CA LEU A 318 24.66 -2.74 13.53
C LEU A 318 23.31 -2.10 13.85
N GLN A 319 22.60 -2.60 14.91
CA GLN A 319 21.33 -2.09 15.45
C GLN A 319 20.77 -0.83 14.75
N GLU A 320 20.63 -0.88 13.45
CA GLU A 320 19.64 -0.10 12.75
C GLU A 320 18.50 -1.09 12.50
N ASN A 321 17.58 -1.09 13.43
CA ASN A 321 16.33 -1.80 13.25
C ASN A 321 15.62 -1.12 12.08
N PRO A 322 15.52 -1.72 10.88
CA PRO A 322 14.87 -1.07 9.74
C PRO A 322 13.38 -0.82 9.96
N TYR A 323 12.85 -1.17 11.13
CA TYR A 323 11.45 -1.04 11.55
C TYR A 323 11.27 -0.32 12.90
N SER A 324 12.28 0.39 13.41
CA SER A 324 12.16 1.22 14.65
C SER A 324 11.90 2.67 14.32
#